data_f6ce9d372c9d8d23e4fa696e9be4d85d
#
_entry.id   f6ce9d372c9d8d23e4fa696e9be4d85d
#
_cell.length_a   1.000
_cell.length_b   1.000
_cell.length_c   1.000
_cell.angle_alpha   90.00
_cell.angle_beta   90.00
_cell.angle_gamma   90.00
#
_symmetry.space_group_name_H-M   'P 1'
#
loop_
_entity.id
_entity.type
_entity.pdbx_description
1 polymer ?
#
loop_
_entity_poly.entity_id
_entity_poly.type
_entity_poly.pdbx_seq_one_letter_code
_entity_poly.pdbx_strand_id
1 'polypeptide(L)'
;VSPSSDNEGAKFQVHNQSQVIEVLGTEFNLKAYNNDDNVFTTLVEGKIAINLNNSEKVDLLPDQQVEWNPNTNTLSVKKDVNVYNEISWKYGVFNFNGKPLKEIMKTISRWYDVEIIFLDKKIEETEFVGVIRKNRNLEDILINIKNFGVIKDYERKEKTVILK
;
A
#
# COMPACT_ATOMS: atom_id res chain seq x y z
N VAL A 1 9.84 -3.73 7.79
CA VAL A 1 10.76 -4.45 8.68
C VAL A 1 11.96 -3.55 8.92
N SER A 2 12.33 -3.33 10.17
CA SER A 2 13.52 -2.56 10.55
C SER A 2 14.59 -3.50 11.11
N PRO A 3 15.88 -3.21 10.96
CA PRO A 3 16.95 -4.05 11.47
C PRO A 3 16.89 -4.14 13.00
N SER A 4 17.13 -5.33 13.55
CA SER A 4 17.37 -5.49 14.97
C SER A 4 18.86 -5.25 15.25
N SER A 5 19.19 -4.53 16.30
CA SER A 5 20.56 -4.14 16.67
C SER A 5 21.48 -5.32 17.06
N ASP A 6 20.97 -6.54 17.12
CA ASP A 6 21.68 -7.67 17.76
C ASP A 6 22.22 -8.74 16.80
N ASN A 7 22.12 -8.55 15.47
CA ASN A 7 22.60 -9.54 14.49
C ASN A 7 23.40 -8.89 13.36
N GLU A 8 24.65 -8.50 13.61
CA GLU A 8 25.60 -8.19 12.55
C GLU A 8 25.84 -9.46 11.70
N GLY A 9 25.29 -9.48 10.49
CA GLY A 9 25.56 -10.50 9.48
C GLY A 9 24.50 -11.59 9.29
N ALA A 10 23.40 -11.61 10.04
CA ALA A 10 22.33 -12.58 9.81
C ALA A 10 21.49 -12.16 8.57
N LYS A 11 21.47 -13.01 7.54
CA LYS A 11 20.55 -12.85 6.42
C LYS A 11 19.13 -13.09 6.90
N PHE A 12 18.25 -12.12 6.69
CA PHE A 12 16.83 -12.25 6.95
C PHE A 12 16.08 -12.43 5.65
N GLN A 13 15.15 -13.38 5.61
CA GLN A 13 14.31 -13.64 4.45
C GLN A 13 12.85 -13.40 4.77
N VAL A 14 12.15 -12.72 3.86
CA VAL A 14 10.70 -12.57 3.88
C VAL A 14 10.11 -13.32 2.69
N HIS A 15 9.27 -14.28 2.99
CA HIS A 15 8.56 -15.07 1.99
C HIS A 15 7.12 -14.60 1.88
N ASN A 16 6.67 -14.38 0.65
CA ASN A 16 5.25 -14.30 0.32
C ASN A 16 4.94 -15.24 -0.85
N GLN A 17 3.69 -15.29 -1.29
CA GLN A 17 3.25 -16.22 -2.33
C GLN A 17 3.98 -16.03 -3.68
N SER A 18 4.53 -14.86 -3.95
CA SER A 18 5.05 -14.47 -5.27
C SER A 18 6.55 -14.15 -5.30
N GLN A 19 7.19 -14.02 -4.14
CA GLN A 19 8.61 -13.63 -4.08
C GLN A 19 9.26 -13.99 -2.75
N VAL A 20 10.59 -14.11 -2.78
CA VAL A 20 11.46 -14.19 -1.60
C VAL A 20 12.36 -12.97 -1.56
N ILE A 21 12.30 -12.23 -0.47
CA ILE A 21 13.09 -11.02 -0.25
C ILE A 21 14.23 -11.35 0.72
N GLU A 22 15.46 -11.18 0.27
CA GLU A 22 16.66 -11.38 1.08
C GLU A 22 17.26 -10.03 1.48
N VAL A 23 17.49 -9.83 2.76
CA VAL A 23 17.99 -8.56 3.30
C VAL A 23 19.11 -8.77 4.31
N LEU A 24 19.98 -7.76 4.41
CA LEU A 24 21.04 -7.67 5.40
C LEU A 24 21.07 -6.25 5.96
N GLY A 25 20.61 -6.06 7.22
CA GLY A 25 20.61 -4.75 7.87
C GLY A 25 19.80 -3.70 7.11
N THR A 26 18.56 -4.01 6.72
CA THR A 26 17.79 -3.25 5.73
C THR A 26 16.44 -2.80 6.30
N GLU A 27 16.04 -1.57 6.01
CA GLU A 27 14.67 -1.09 6.20
C GLU A 27 13.94 -1.05 4.85
N PHE A 28 12.79 -1.72 4.78
CA PHE A 28 11.97 -1.77 3.57
C PHE A 28 10.48 -1.89 3.89
N ASN A 29 9.66 -1.50 2.93
CA ASN A 29 8.21 -1.68 2.97
C ASN A 29 7.77 -2.73 1.95
N LEU A 30 6.98 -3.70 2.39
CA LEU A 30 6.34 -4.70 1.53
C LEU A 30 4.82 -4.53 1.63
N LYS A 31 4.18 -4.24 0.50
CA LYS A 31 2.74 -4.21 0.33
C LYS A 31 2.32 -5.38 -0.56
N ALA A 32 1.79 -6.45 0.07
CA ALA A 32 1.41 -7.70 -0.59
C ALA A 32 0.07 -8.19 -0.02
N TYR A 33 -1.01 -7.54 -0.42
CA TYR A 33 -2.36 -7.88 0.02
C TYR A 33 -3.04 -8.80 -1.00
N ASN A 34 -3.82 -9.79 -0.51
CA ASN A 34 -4.49 -10.77 -1.36
C ASN A 34 -5.53 -10.17 -2.32
N ASN A 35 -6.04 -8.97 -2.03
CA ASN A 35 -6.99 -8.23 -2.88
C ASN A 35 -6.34 -7.15 -3.74
N ASP A 36 -5.00 -7.12 -3.83
CA ASP A 36 -4.25 -6.29 -4.76
C ASP A 36 -3.62 -7.19 -5.84
N ASP A 37 -3.69 -6.76 -7.10
CA ASP A 37 -3.08 -7.50 -8.22
C ASP A 37 -1.56 -7.42 -8.19
N ASN A 38 -1.03 -6.31 -7.65
CA ASN A 38 0.39 -6.01 -7.62
C ASN A 38 0.97 -6.10 -6.21
N VAL A 39 2.18 -6.58 -6.14
CA VAL A 39 3.03 -6.55 -4.94
C VAL A 39 4.04 -5.42 -5.07
N PHE A 40 4.14 -4.58 -4.04
CA PHE A 40 5.08 -3.46 -4.03
C PHE A 40 6.13 -3.67 -2.94
N THR A 41 7.40 -3.57 -3.34
CA THR A 41 8.54 -3.62 -2.42
C THR A 41 9.34 -2.34 -2.57
N THR A 42 9.38 -1.52 -1.52
CA THR A 42 10.10 -0.23 -1.51
C THR A 42 11.27 -0.31 -0.55
N LEU A 43 12.46 0.03 -1.04
CA LEU A 43 13.65 0.09 -0.20
C LEU A 43 13.80 1.49 0.42
N VAL A 44 13.93 1.50 1.75
CA VAL A 44 14.18 2.72 2.54
C VAL A 44 15.67 2.90 2.75
N GLU A 45 16.34 1.87 3.29
CA GLU A 45 17.76 1.90 3.61
C GLU A 45 18.40 0.50 3.45
N GLY A 46 19.67 0.46 3.08
CA GLY A 46 20.44 -0.77 2.92
C GLY A 46 20.43 -1.30 1.50
N LYS A 47 20.37 -2.63 1.35
CA LYS A 47 20.30 -3.33 0.07
C LYS A 47 19.33 -4.50 0.17
N ILE A 48 18.60 -4.73 -0.91
CA ILE A 48 17.63 -5.82 -0.99
C ILE A 48 17.79 -6.58 -2.29
N ALA A 49 17.73 -7.91 -2.19
CA ALA A 49 17.61 -8.79 -3.34
C ALA A 49 16.23 -9.47 -3.30
N ILE A 50 15.48 -9.32 -4.37
CA ILE A 50 14.16 -9.90 -4.54
C ILE A 50 14.27 -11.04 -5.55
N ASN A 51 13.96 -12.27 -5.13
CA ASN A 51 13.85 -13.41 -6.00
C ASN A 51 12.38 -13.66 -6.32
N LEU A 52 11.98 -13.46 -7.57
CA LEU A 52 10.62 -13.66 -8.04
C LEU A 52 10.37 -15.14 -8.37
N ASN A 53 9.11 -15.55 -8.34
CA ASN A 53 8.74 -16.95 -8.63
C ASN A 53 9.07 -17.40 -10.05
N ASN A 54 9.23 -16.45 -10.99
CA ASN A 54 9.68 -16.72 -12.37
C ASN A 54 11.20 -16.89 -12.52
N SER A 55 11.94 -16.99 -11.41
CA SER A 55 13.40 -17.07 -11.33
C SER A 55 14.13 -15.76 -11.72
N GLU A 56 13.41 -14.66 -11.87
CA GLU A 56 14.00 -13.34 -12.05
C GLU A 56 14.47 -12.78 -10.70
N LYS A 57 15.67 -12.17 -10.71
CA LYS A 57 16.25 -11.52 -9.54
C LYS A 57 16.35 -10.03 -9.76
N VAL A 58 15.90 -9.25 -8.78
CA VAL A 58 15.95 -7.79 -8.80
C VAL A 58 16.66 -7.28 -7.55
N ASP A 59 17.70 -6.49 -7.76
CA ASP A 59 18.38 -5.77 -6.68
C ASP A 59 17.83 -4.33 -6.62
N LEU A 60 17.48 -3.87 -5.42
CA LEU A 60 17.00 -2.51 -5.18
C LEU A 60 18.06 -1.69 -4.45
N LEU A 61 18.12 -0.42 -4.82
CA LEU A 61 18.81 0.64 -4.10
C LEU A 61 17.79 1.48 -3.30
N PRO A 62 18.22 2.25 -2.29
CA PRO A 62 17.34 3.20 -1.59
C PRO A 62 16.56 4.10 -2.56
N ASP A 63 15.35 4.47 -2.17
CA ASP A 63 14.39 5.26 -2.95
C ASP A 63 13.89 4.57 -4.24
N GLN A 64 14.09 3.25 -4.35
CA GLN A 64 13.54 2.45 -5.44
C GLN A 64 12.39 1.55 -4.94
N GLN A 65 11.45 1.30 -5.84
CA GLN A 65 10.32 0.41 -5.63
C GLN A 65 10.18 -0.56 -6.80
N VAL A 66 10.06 -1.84 -6.48
CA VAL A 66 9.56 -2.86 -7.42
C VAL A 66 8.04 -2.91 -7.32
N GLU A 67 7.40 -2.87 -8.47
CA GLU A 67 6.00 -3.24 -8.67
C GLU A 67 5.96 -4.54 -9.47
N TRP A 68 5.44 -5.59 -8.88
CA TRP A 68 5.38 -6.93 -9.44
C TRP A 68 3.94 -7.44 -9.49
N ASN A 69 3.49 -7.84 -10.68
CA ASN A 69 2.21 -8.52 -10.87
C ASN A 69 2.45 -10.01 -11.16
N PRO A 70 2.18 -10.90 -10.20
CA PRO A 70 2.42 -12.34 -10.37
C PRO A 70 1.45 -12.99 -11.36
N ASN A 71 0.28 -12.41 -11.60
CA ASN A 71 -0.73 -12.97 -12.52
C ASN A 71 -0.37 -12.73 -13.99
N THR A 72 0.17 -11.55 -14.30
CA THR A 72 0.57 -11.15 -15.66
C THR A 72 2.05 -11.30 -15.91
N ASN A 73 2.82 -11.65 -14.88
CA ASN A 73 4.29 -11.73 -14.92
C ASN A 73 4.94 -10.42 -15.38
N THR A 74 4.35 -9.28 -14.96
CA THR A 74 4.88 -7.95 -15.30
C THR A 74 5.64 -7.35 -14.13
N LEU A 75 6.83 -6.84 -14.44
CA LEU A 75 7.72 -6.20 -13.49
C LEU A 75 8.02 -4.78 -13.92
N SER A 76 7.96 -3.85 -12.98
CA SER A 76 8.51 -2.51 -13.17
C SER A 76 9.32 -2.05 -11.97
N VAL A 77 10.38 -1.29 -12.23
CA VAL A 77 11.21 -0.66 -11.19
C VAL A 77 11.06 0.84 -11.30
N LYS A 78 10.50 1.46 -10.26
CA LYS A 78 10.38 2.91 -10.13
C LYS A 78 11.58 3.44 -9.36
N LYS A 79 12.17 4.53 -9.84
CA LYS A 79 13.25 5.28 -9.17
C LYS A 79 12.69 6.55 -8.56
N ASP A 80 13.42 7.10 -7.60
CA ASP A 80 13.06 8.37 -6.93
C ASP A 80 11.66 8.36 -6.31
N VAL A 81 11.29 7.24 -5.70
CA VAL A 81 10.01 7.07 -5.01
C VAL A 81 10.03 7.88 -3.72
N ASN A 82 8.93 8.61 -3.45
CA ASN A 82 8.77 9.26 -2.15
C ASN A 82 8.55 8.20 -1.07
N VAL A 83 9.65 7.74 -0.48
CA VAL A 83 9.66 6.68 0.54
C VAL A 83 8.79 7.03 1.74
N TYR A 84 8.75 8.32 2.15
CA TYR A 84 7.90 8.75 3.26
C TYR A 84 6.41 8.41 3.01
N ASN A 85 5.92 8.58 1.80
CA ASN A 85 4.55 8.22 1.46
C ASN A 85 4.29 6.71 1.59
N GLU A 86 5.30 5.89 1.28
CA GLU A 86 5.19 4.43 1.33
C GLU A 86 5.27 3.86 2.75
N ILE A 87 5.95 4.56 3.68
CA ILE A 87 6.12 4.12 5.06
C ILE A 87 5.27 4.90 6.08
N SER A 88 4.56 5.94 5.65
CA SER A 88 3.77 6.81 6.53
C SER A 88 2.70 6.06 7.33
N TRP A 89 2.20 4.93 6.81
CA TRP A 89 1.28 4.04 7.52
C TRP A 89 1.85 3.52 8.85
N LYS A 90 3.17 3.35 8.96
CA LYS A 90 3.89 2.98 10.19
C LYS A 90 3.62 3.99 11.32
N TYR A 91 3.38 5.25 10.96
CA TYR A 91 3.04 6.35 11.86
C TYR A 91 1.53 6.61 11.92
N GLY A 92 0.72 5.69 11.38
CA GLY A 92 -0.73 5.85 11.32
C GLY A 92 -1.20 6.98 10.40
N VAL A 93 -0.39 7.35 9.42
CA VAL A 93 -0.68 8.40 8.43
C VAL A 93 -0.74 7.78 7.05
N PHE A 94 -1.81 8.06 6.31
CA PHE A 94 -1.91 7.71 4.89
C PHE A 94 -1.96 8.96 4.04
N ASN A 95 -1.02 9.04 3.14
CA ASN A 95 -0.95 10.09 2.14
C ASN A 95 -1.53 9.56 0.82
N PHE A 96 -2.63 10.13 0.39
CA PHE A 96 -3.31 9.82 -0.87
C PHE A 96 -3.01 10.90 -1.89
N ASN A 97 -1.78 10.97 -2.33
CA ASN A 97 -1.34 11.99 -3.28
C ASN A 97 -1.77 11.59 -4.70
N GLY A 98 -2.95 12.01 -5.12
CA GLY A 98 -3.49 11.72 -6.46
C GLY A 98 -3.83 10.25 -6.70
N LYS A 99 -4.15 9.50 -5.64
CA LYS A 99 -4.59 8.10 -5.80
C LYS A 99 -6.08 8.05 -6.15
N PRO A 100 -6.49 7.10 -7.01
CA PRO A 100 -7.90 6.88 -7.31
C PRO A 100 -8.66 6.45 -6.05
N LEU A 101 -9.91 6.88 -5.93
CA LEU A 101 -10.76 6.64 -4.77
C LEU A 101 -10.87 5.15 -4.41
N LYS A 102 -10.90 4.26 -5.40
CA LYS A 102 -10.89 2.81 -5.18
C LYS A 102 -9.70 2.32 -4.36
N GLU A 103 -8.50 2.86 -4.58
CA GLU A 103 -7.30 2.48 -3.80
C GLU A 103 -7.35 3.03 -2.37
N ILE A 104 -7.87 4.24 -2.22
CA ILE A 104 -8.09 4.86 -0.93
C ILE A 104 -9.08 4.01 -0.10
N MET A 105 -10.19 3.64 -0.74
CA MET A 105 -11.23 2.84 -0.10
C MET A 105 -10.77 1.43 0.25
N LYS A 106 -9.91 0.79 -0.55
CA LYS A 106 -9.25 -0.47 -0.17
C LYS A 106 -8.45 -0.33 1.13
N THR A 107 -7.73 0.78 1.29
CA THR A 107 -6.97 1.04 2.51
C THR A 107 -7.87 1.26 3.71
N ILE A 108 -8.95 2.04 3.55
CA ILE A 108 -9.96 2.30 4.59
C ILE A 108 -10.67 1.00 4.97
N SER A 109 -11.08 0.19 4.00
CA SER A 109 -11.69 -1.13 4.20
C SER A 109 -10.85 -2.03 5.13
N ARG A 110 -9.54 -2.12 4.86
CA ARG A 110 -8.60 -2.90 5.69
C ARG A 110 -8.44 -2.34 7.10
N TRP A 111 -8.45 -1.03 7.27
CA TRP A 111 -8.21 -0.39 8.56
C TRP A 111 -9.38 -0.46 9.52
N TYR A 112 -10.58 -0.34 8.96
CA TYR A 112 -11.80 -0.29 9.74
C TYR A 112 -12.57 -1.61 9.72
N ASP A 113 -12.03 -2.63 9.04
CA ASP A 113 -12.67 -3.94 8.86
C ASP A 113 -14.11 -3.80 8.32
N VAL A 114 -14.23 -3.04 7.23
CA VAL A 114 -15.49 -2.78 6.54
C VAL A 114 -15.42 -3.14 5.06
N GLU A 115 -16.52 -3.58 4.51
CA GLU A 115 -16.70 -3.75 3.08
C GLU A 115 -17.11 -2.41 2.44
N ILE A 116 -16.51 -2.04 1.31
CA ILE A 116 -16.84 -0.82 0.56
C ILE A 116 -17.48 -1.19 -0.77
N ILE A 117 -18.67 -0.66 -1.03
CA ILE A 117 -19.41 -0.86 -2.27
C ILE A 117 -19.58 0.49 -2.97
N PHE A 118 -19.21 0.56 -4.23
CA PHE A 118 -19.45 1.71 -5.09
C PHE A 118 -20.74 1.48 -5.91
N LEU A 119 -21.75 2.33 -5.75
CA LEU A 119 -22.95 2.29 -6.60
C LEU A 119 -22.68 2.90 -7.98
N ASP A 120 -21.92 3.98 -8.01
CA ASP A 120 -21.46 4.58 -9.28
C ASP A 120 -19.97 4.23 -9.49
N LYS A 121 -19.70 3.33 -10.43
CA LYS A 121 -18.33 2.94 -10.76
C LYS A 121 -17.47 4.07 -11.33
N LYS A 122 -18.09 5.15 -11.81
CA LYS A 122 -17.33 6.30 -12.33
C LYS A 122 -16.52 7.00 -11.25
N ILE A 123 -16.99 6.98 -10.00
CA ILE A 123 -16.27 7.61 -8.90
C ILE A 123 -15.06 6.80 -8.42
N GLU A 124 -14.95 5.53 -8.80
CA GLU A 124 -13.82 4.68 -8.43
C GLU A 124 -12.48 5.24 -8.86
N GLU A 125 -12.46 5.84 -10.07
CA GLU A 125 -11.25 6.39 -10.69
C GLU A 125 -11.03 7.89 -10.37
N THR A 126 -11.91 8.50 -9.57
CA THR A 126 -11.73 9.89 -9.16
C THR A 126 -10.50 10.01 -8.28
N GLU A 127 -9.57 10.85 -8.70
CA GLU A 127 -8.36 11.11 -7.92
C GLU A 127 -8.68 11.99 -6.70
N PHE A 128 -8.10 11.64 -5.58
CA PHE A 128 -8.21 12.41 -4.34
C PHE A 128 -6.82 12.70 -3.80
N VAL A 129 -6.62 13.94 -3.39
CA VAL A 129 -5.39 14.40 -2.70
C VAL A 129 -5.74 14.70 -1.25
N GLY A 130 -5.11 14.00 -0.35
CA GLY A 130 -5.39 14.19 1.07
C GLY A 130 -4.54 13.31 1.98
N VAL A 131 -4.62 13.60 3.27
CA VAL A 131 -3.97 12.82 4.31
C VAL A 131 -5.02 12.35 5.31
N ILE A 132 -5.06 11.05 5.53
CA ILE A 132 -5.93 10.44 6.54
C ILE A 132 -5.08 9.91 7.68
N ARG A 133 -5.49 10.18 8.92
CA ARG A 133 -4.86 9.65 10.13
C ARG A 133 -5.71 8.54 10.72
N LYS A 134 -5.07 7.44 11.09
CA LYS A 134 -5.73 6.24 11.67
C LYS A 134 -6.50 6.50 12.97
N ASN A 135 -6.17 7.56 13.69
CA ASN A 135 -6.86 7.95 14.92
C ASN A 135 -8.23 8.64 14.69
N ARG A 136 -8.61 8.88 13.43
CA ARG A 136 -9.94 9.38 13.08
C ARG A 136 -10.93 8.23 13.05
N ASN A 137 -12.19 8.51 13.36
CA ASN A 137 -13.25 7.51 13.15
C ASN A 137 -13.63 7.45 11.66
N LEU A 138 -14.22 6.34 11.24
CA LEU A 138 -14.59 6.11 9.84
C LEU A 138 -15.61 7.16 9.35
N GLU A 139 -16.56 7.54 10.19
CA GLU A 139 -17.60 8.51 9.82
C GLU A 139 -17.00 9.87 9.47
N ASP A 140 -16.04 10.37 10.28
CA ASP A 140 -15.38 11.64 9.99
C ASP A 140 -14.65 11.60 8.64
N ILE A 141 -14.06 10.47 8.29
CA ILE A 141 -13.38 10.29 7.01
C ILE A 141 -14.37 10.35 5.85
N LEU A 142 -15.49 9.63 5.97
CA LEU A 142 -16.53 9.58 4.94
C LEU A 142 -17.21 10.94 4.77
N ILE A 143 -17.48 11.64 5.87
CA ILE A 143 -18.02 13.00 5.85
C ILE A 143 -17.06 13.96 5.13
N ASN A 144 -15.76 13.87 5.40
CA ASN A 144 -14.78 14.71 4.74
C ASN A 144 -14.74 14.44 3.23
N ILE A 145 -14.69 13.18 2.81
CA ILE A 145 -14.68 12.78 1.39
C ILE A 145 -15.96 13.31 0.69
N LYS A 146 -17.12 13.24 1.35
CA LYS A 146 -18.37 13.82 0.86
C LYS A 146 -18.29 15.35 0.76
N ASN A 147 -17.80 16.03 1.80
CA ASN A 147 -17.67 17.49 1.82
C ASN A 147 -16.73 18.03 0.74
N PHE A 148 -15.72 17.26 0.35
CA PHE A 148 -14.87 17.58 -0.79
C PHE A 148 -15.52 17.31 -2.15
N GLY A 149 -16.76 16.81 -2.18
CA GLY A 149 -17.50 16.54 -3.41
C GLY A 149 -17.01 15.32 -4.21
N VAL A 150 -16.20 14.47 -3.60
CA VAL A 150 -15.68 13.24 -4.22
C VAL A 150 -16.78 12.19 -4.34
N ILE A 151 -17.64 12.10 -3.34
CA ILE A 151 -18.86 11.30 -3.35
C ILE A 151 -20.08 12.22 -3.06
N LYS A 152 -21.23 11.86 -3.58
CA LYS A 152 -22.48 12.61 -3.34
C LYS A 152 -23.04 12.30 -1.95
N ASP A 153 -23.01 11.02 -1.58
CA ASP A 153 -23.52 10.52 -0.32
C ASP A 153 -22.95 9.16 0.01
N TYR A 154 -23.16 8.69 1.22
CA TYR A 154 -22.85 7.33 1.64
C TYR A 154 -23.91 6.78 2.59
N GLU A 155 -23.97 5.47 2.66
CA GLU A 155 -24.81 4.74 3.60
C GLU A 155 -23.95 3.69 4.31
N ARG A 156 -24.07 3.58 5.62
CA ARG A 156 -23.38 2.56 6.41
C ARG A 156 -24.37 1.62 7.06
N LYS A 157 -24.17 0.33 6.85
CA LYS A 157 -24.93 -0.76 7.49
C LYS A 157 -23.93 -1.74 8.09
N GLU A 158 -23.85 -1.75 9.41
CA GLU A 158 -22.91 -2.57 10.16
C GLU A 158 -21.47 -2.46 9.63
N LYS A 159 -20.98 -3.50 8.95
CA LYS A 159 -19.64 -3.55 8.35
C LYS A 159 -19.61 -3.18 6.86
N THR A 160 -20.71 -2.73 6.29
CA THR A 160 -20.77 -2.35 4.87
C THR A 160 -20.96 -0.86 4.73
N VAL A 161 -20.15 -0.22 3.88
CA VAL A 161 -20.26 1.18 3.47
C VAL A 161 -20.57 1.24 1.99
N ILE A 162 -21.67 1.90 1.64
CA ILE A 162 -22.13 2.08 0.26
C ILE A 162 -21.89 3.54 -0.15
N LEU A 163 -21.06 3.75 -1.16
CA LEU A 163 -20.76 5.09 -1.70
C LEU A 163 -21.66 5.39 -2.90
N LYS A 164 -22.23 6.63 -2.92
CA LYS A 164 -23.24 7.07 -3.91
C LYS A 164 -22.76 8.28 -4.70
#